data_f37d91cb395dd36ed6f20724b0aa5596
#
_entry.id   f37d91cb395dd36ed6f20724b0aa5596
#
_cell.length_a   1.000
_cell.length_b   1.000
_cell.length_c   1.000
_cell.angle_alpha   90.00
_cell.angle_beta   90.00
_cell.angle_gamma   90.00
#
_symmetry.space_group_name_H-M   'P 1'
#
loop_
_entity.id
_entity.type
_entity.pdbx_description
1 polymer ?
#
loop_
_entity_poly.entity_id
_entity_poly.type
_entity_poly.pdbx_seq_one_letter_code
_entity_poly.pdbx_strand_id
1 'polypeptide(L)'
;MAMTAMAMEQGILMAANKRNATPIKPRRPKAEKPRRVAGAHSASTSLKDRLASWREHHRDSLRDALHRINLSRASSTMTILVIAIALSLPAGLAVLLDNARAITRGWDGNAHLSVFLTMDVEESRQRDLARQWEALDHIQRTKVITREQALAEFQALSGFGDVLEALPDNPLPPLIVVFPDSTDPVTLRDLENRLAAEPGVDLVQLDVEWVRRLHALIELGERLISALTLALAAAVVLVVVNTIRLGIESRRDEIVVVKIVGGTDGFVRRPFLYTGFCFGFGGGLVAVVLVQTALWWLGGPIDELLALYESEQSLTSMAASSLIILPMFSGILGLLGAWLAVGRHLGDIEPNF
;
A
#
# COMPACT_ATOMS: atom_id res chain seq x y z
N MET A 1 35.89 90.28 29.30
CA MET A 1 36.03 90.64 30.75
C MET A 1 34.88 90.03 31.62
N ALA A 2 34.07 89.16 31.13
CA ALA A 2 32.96 88.54 31.87
C ALA A 2 33.16 87.05 32.27
N MET A 3 34.21 86.37 31.76
CA MET A 3 34.50 84.97 32.08
C MET A 3 35.41 84.73 33.27
N THR A 4 36.09 85.75 33.76
CA THR A 4 37.04 85.66 34.92
C THR A 4 36.34 85.88 36.27
N ALA A 5 35.17 86.52 36.29
CA ALA A 5 34.40 86.78 37.53
C ALA A 5 33.61 85.56 38.01
N MET A 6 33.18 84.66 37.10
CA MET A 6 32.35 83.46 37.43
C MET A 6 33.18 82.32 38.03
N ALA A 7 34.47 82.26 37.76
CA ALA A 7 35.35 81.21 38.28
C ALA A 7 35.82 81.52 39.75
N MET A 8 35.76 82.75 40.19
CA MET A 8 36.17 83.15 41.59
C MET A 8 35.03 82.94 42.59
N GLU A 9 33.77 83.00 42.17
CA GLU A 9 32.60 82.81 43.04
C GLU A 9 32.33 81.31 43.36
N GLN A 10 32.62 80.41 42.44
CA GLN A 10 32.51 78.95 42.69
C GLN A 10 33.60 78.38 43.58
N GLY A 11 34.79 79.04 43.65
CA GLY A 11 35.91 78.64 44.51
C GLY A 11 35.67 78.93 46.01
N ILE A 12 34.89 79.98 46.31
CA ILE A 12 34.64 80.42 47.73
C ILE A 12 33.50 79.56 48.33
N LEU A 13 32.54 79.09 47.58
CA LEU A 13 31.46 78.27 48.07
C LEU A 13 31.90 76.81 48.35
N MET A 14 32.95 76.29 47.71
CA MET A 14 33.48 74.93 47.98
C MET A 14 34.39 74.90 49.23
N ALA A 15 34.95 76.02 49.67
CA ALA A 15 35.85 76.09 50.87
C ALA A 15 35.08 76.14 52.20
N ALA A 16 33.80 76.61 52.20
CA ALA A 16 32.99 76.74 53.41
C ALA A 16 32.32 75.46 53.89
N ASN A 17 32.18 74.44 53.02
CA ASN A 17 31.44 73.20 53.34
C ASN A 17 32.30 72.02 53.85
N LYS A 18 33.61 72.26 54.11
CA LYS A 18 34.53 71.22 54.62
C LYS A 18 34.69 71.18 56.15
N ARG A 19 34.00 71.98 56.95
CA ARG A 19 34.21 72.05 58.39
C ARG A 19 33.19 71.35 59.28
N ASN A 20 32.09 70.75 58.75
CA ASN A 20 31.06 70.11 59.57
C ASN A 20 30.69 68.71 59.16
N ALA A 21 31.63 67.97 58.57
CA ALA A 21 31.36 66.54 58.24
C ALA A 21 31.85 65.66 59.40
N THR A 22 30.96 65.25 60.25
CA THR A 22 31.18 64.14 61.21
C THR A 22 31.55 62.87 60.45
N PRO A 23 32.62 62.14 60.80
CA PRO A 23 32.99 60.91 60.08
C PRO A 23 31.94 59.82 60.31
N ILE A 24 31.16 59.57 59.29
CA ILE A 24 30.25 58.41 59.25
C ILE A 24 31.12 57.17 59.17
N LYS A 25 31.20 56.39 60.27
CA LYS A 25 31.82 55.08 60.27
C LYS A 25 31.12 54.18 59.19
N PRO A 26 31.87 53.59 58.25
CA PRO A 26 31.28 52.73 57.29
C PRO A 26 30.64 51.52 58.00
N ARG A 27 29.30 51.41 57.96
CA ARG A 27 28.60 50.19 58.35
C ARG A 27 29.03 49.10 57.34
N ARG A 28 29.85 48.18 57.85
CA ARG A 28 30.11 46.95 57.12
C ARG A 28 28.74 46.33 56.70
N PRO A 29 28.51 46.10 55.42
CA PRO A 29 27.30 45.40 55.03
C PRO A 29 27.31 44.00 55.73
N LYS A 30 26.26 43.67 56.48
CA LYS A 30 26.06 42.35 56.98
C LYS A 30 26.09 41.47 55.72
N ALA A 31 27.06 40.56 55.67
CA ALA A 31 27.10 39.53 54.64
C ALA A 31 25.73 38.76 54.64
N GLU A 32 24.86 39.14 53.73
CA GLU A 32 23.67 38.36 53.44
C GLU A 32 24.16 36.97 53.03
N LYS A 33 23.89 35.96 53.88
CA LYS A 33 24.14 34.59 53.52
C LYS A 33 23.50 34.36 52.13
N PRO A 34 24.25 33.83 51.17
CA PRO A 34 23.67 33.58 49.84
C PRO A 34 22.40 32.78 50.06
N ARG A 35 21.25 33.34 49.65
CA ARG A 35 19.99 32.63 49.58
C ARG A 35 20.28 31.42 48.71
N ARG A 36 20.41 30.25 49.33
CA ARG A 36 20.43 28.99 48.58
C ARG A 36 19.19 29.03 47.72
N VAL A 37 19.35 29.33 46.45
CA VAL A 37 18.34 29.04 45.43
C VAL A 37 18.03 27.56 45.63
N ALA A 38 16.82 27.30 46.12
CA ALA A 38 16.36 25.93 46.28
C ALA A 38 16.66 25.22 44.96
N GLY A 39 17.60 24.26 45.02
CA GLY A 39 18.01 23.55 43.82
C GLY A 39 16.77 23.09 43.10
N ALA A 40 16.74 23.26 41.82
CA ALA A 40 15.71 22.73 40.98
C ALA A 40 15.58 21.24 41.35
N HIS A 41 14.54 20.91 42.13
CA HIS A 41 14.19 19.52 42.35
C HIS A 41 13.99 18.93 40.96
N SER A 42 14.85 18.01 40.56
CA SER A 42 14.62 17.17 39.41
C SER A 42 13.32 16.42 39.72
N ALA A 43 12.19 17.00 39.32
CA ALA A 43 10.92 16.35 39.37
C ALA A 43 11.08 15.08 38.58
N SER A 44 11.04 13.93 39.25
CA SER A 44 10.98 12.64 38.56
C SER A 44 9.71 12.65 37.74
N THR A 45 9.84 12.99 36.45
CA THR A 45 8.72 12.99 35.53
C THR A 45 8.11 11.59 35.54
N SER A 46 6.86 11.48 36.02
CA SER A 46 6.16 10.20 36.05
C SER A 46 6.02 9.69 34.62
N LEU A 47 5.94 8.37 34.44
CA LEU A 47 5.71 7.79 33.09
C LEU A 47 4.46 8.38 32.44
N LYS A 48 3.46 8.78 33.22
CA LYS A 48 2.24 9.46 32.76
C LYS A 48 2.54 10.85 32.19
N ASP A 49 3.41 11.63 32.84
CA ASP A 49 3.80 12.97 32.37
C ASP A 49 4.66 12.90 31.10
N ARG A 50 5.51 11.88 31.00
CA ARG A 50 6.29 11.60 29.77
C ARG A 50 5.38 11.20 28.61
N LEU A 51 4.37 10.38 28.85
CA LEU A 51 3.39 9.99 27.84
C LEU A 51 2.48 11.17 27.44
N ALA A 52 2.09 12.00 28.39
CA ALA A 52 1.29 13.19 28.11
C ALA A 52 2.06 14.20 27.27
N SER A 53 3.30 14.53 27.66
CA SER A 53 4.16 15.44 26.89
C SER A 53 4.52 14.87 25.52
N TRP A 54 4.75 13.54 25.42
CA TRP A 54 4.99 12.87 24.15
C TRP A 54 3.80 13.03 23.20
N ARG A 55 2.57 12.78 23.68
CA ARG A 55 1.33 12.95 22.89
C ARG A 55 1.10 14.40 22.46
N GLU A 56 1.37 15.35 23.33
CA GLU A 56 1.23 16.77 23.06
C GLU A 56 2.19 17.21 21.95
N HIS A 57 3.47 16.86 22.06
CA HIS A 57 4.46 17.12 21.02
C HIS A 57 4.13 16.51 19.66
N HIS A 58 3.59 15.27 19.64
CA HIS A 58 3.18 14.62 18.39
C HIS A 58 1.96 15.31 17.77
N ARG A 59 1.00 15.72 18.59
CA ARG A 59 -0.19 16.44 18.15
C ARG A 59 0.15 17.80 17.57
N ASP A 60 1.07 18.53 18.21
CA ASP A 60 1.50 19.83 17.74
C ASP A 60 2.29 19.73 16.44
N SER A 61 3.21 18.77 16.34
CA SER A 61 3.93 18.49 15.08
C SER A 61 3.01 18.12 13.93
N LEU A 62 1.95 17.34 14.19
CA LEU A 62 0.96 16.99 13.19
C LEU A 62 0.12 18.20 12.77
N ARG A 63 -0.29 19.05 13.73
CA ARG A 63 -1.02 20.28 13.43
C ARG A 63 -0.19 21.24 12.59
N ASP A 64 1.08 21.38 12.93
CA ASP A 64 2.03 22.20 12.17
C ASP A 64 2.19 21.67 10.74
N ALA A 65 2.32 20.35 10.56
CA ALA A 65 2.40 19.73 9.25
C ALA A 65 1.15 20.02 8.41
N LEU A 66 -0.04 19.82 8.97
CA LEU A 66 -1.31 20.09 8.30
C LEU A 66 -1.50 21.58 7.97
N HIS A 67 -1.13 22.47 8.90
CA HIS A 67 -1.20 23.92 8.67
C HIS A 67 -0.29 24.33 7.50
N ARG A 68 0.91 23.77 7.42
CA ARG A 68 1.88 24.03 6.35
C ARG A 68 1.38 23.54 4.99
N ILE A 69 0.79 22.33 4.94
CA ILE A 69 0.16 21.78 3.74
C ILE A 69 -0.95 22.72 3.25
N ASN A 70 -1.72 23.32 4.16
CA ASN A 70 -2.79 24.25 3.83
C ASN A 70 -2.28 25.65 3.38
N LEU A 71 -1.11 26.10 3.85
CA LEU A 71 -0.50 27.35 3.40
C LEU A 71 0.02 27.25 1.95
N SER A 72 0.57 26.12 1.53
CA SER A 72 1.08 25.86 0.18
C SER A 72 0.13 24.97 -0.64
N ARG A 73 -1.15 25.31 -0.68
CA ARG A 73 -2.21 24.45 -1.25
C ARG A 73 -1.88 23.91 -2.63
N ALA A 74 -1.46 24.77 -3.56
CA ALA A 74 -1.19 24.36 -4.93
C ALA A 74 -0.07 23.30 -5.03
N SER A 75 1.08 23.57 -4.41
CA SER A 75 2.22 22.63 -4.41
C SER A 75 1.91 21.34 -3.67
N SER A 76 1.24 21.44 -2.52
CA SER A 76 0.87 20.27 -1.71
C SER A 76 -0.13 19.38 -2.42
N THR A 77 -1.17 19.96 -3.04
CA THR A 77 -2.16 19.22 -3.81
C THR A 77 -1.52 18.54 -5.02
N MET A 78 -0.61 19.24 -5.72
CA MET A 78 0.10 18.66 -6.85
C MET A 78 0.95 17.45 -6.44
N THR A 79 1.68 17.55 -5.31
CA THR A 79 2.44 16.42 -4.77
C THR A 79 1.55 15.25 -4.41
N ILE A 80 0.42 15.48 -3.71
CA ILE A 80 -0.55 14.45 -3.35
C ILE A 80 -1.13 13.79 -4.61
N LEU A 81 -1.49 14.56 -5.64
CA LEU A 81 -2.02 14.03 -6.89
C LEU A 81 -1.01 13.17 -7.64
N VAL A 82 0.25 13.60 -7.71
CA VAL A 82 1.32 12.81 -8.36
C VAL A 82 1.50 11.46 -7.64
N ILE A 83 1.53 11.47 -6.30
CA ILE A 83 1.61 10.24 -5.50
C ILE A 83 0.37 9.37 -5.74
N ALA A 84 -0.82 9.98 -5.76
CA ALA A 84 -2.08 9.27 -5.98
C ALA A 84 -2.13 8.58 -7.34
N ILE A 85 -1.79 9.28 -8.41
CA ILE A 85 -1.76 8.72 -9.77
C ILE A 85 -0.71 7.60 -9.86
N ALA A 86 0.49 7.81 -9.30
CA ALA A 86 1.54 6.80 -9.30
C ALA A 86 1.12 5.50 -8.59
N LEU A 87 0.37 5.59 -7.48
CA LEU A 87 -0.05 4.42 -6.72
C LEU A 87 -1.38 3.82 -7.20
N SER A 88 -2.25 4.61 -7.82
CA SER A 88 -3.53 4.11 -8.35
C SER A 88 -3.34 3.12 -9.50
N LEU A 89 -2.29 3.30 -10.32
CA LEU A 89 -2.04 2.42 -11.46
C LEU A 89 -1.74 0.96 -11.03
N PRO A 90 -0.72 0.68 -10.21
CA PRO A 90 -0.46 -0.70 -9.77
C PRO A 90 -1.59 -1.25 -8.90
N ALA A 91 -2.24 -0.42 -8.08
CA ALA A 91 -3.37 -0.84 -7.26
C ALA A 91 -4.58 -1.23 -8.13
N GLY A 92 -4.89 -0.46 -9.16
CA GLY A 92 -5.95 -0.76 -10.12
C GLY A 92 -5.68 -2.05 -10.90
N LEU A 93 -4.43 -2.21 -11.40
CA LEU A 93 -4.01 -3.43 -12.08
C LEU A 93 -4.09 -4.67 -11.18
N ALA A 94 -3.72 -4.54 -9.90
CA ALA A 94 -3.82 -5.64 -8.94
C ALA A 94 -5.29 -6.06 -8.75
N VAL A 95 -6.22 -5.10 -8.60
CA VAL A 95 -7.66 -5.39 -8.48
C VAL A 95 -8.21 -6.03 -9.76
N LEU A 96 -7.78 -5.56 -10.94
CA LEU A 96 -8.18 -6.18 -12.21
C LEU A 96 -7.67 -7.62 -12.31
N LEU A 97 -6.44 -7.88 -11.88
CA LEU A 97 -5.88 -9.23 -11.88
C LEU A 97 -6.62 -10.14 -10.88
N ASP A 98 -7.00 -9.64 -9.70
CA ASP A 98 -7.78 -10.38 -8.72
C ASP A 98 -9.19 -10.72 -9.26
N ASN A 99 -9.82 -9.81 -10.00
CA ASN A 99 -11.08 -10.07 -10.70
C ASN A 99 -10.90 -11.09 -11.81
N ALA A 100 -9.84 -11.00 -12.62
CA ALA A 100 -9.53 -12.00 -13.63
C ALA A 100 -9.38 -13.39 -13.00
N ARG A 101 -8.70 -13.49 -11.86
CA ARG A 101 -8.60 -14.75 -11.10
C ARG A 101 -9.92 -15.24 -10.55
N ALA A 102 -10.81 -14.34 -10.13
CA ALA A 102 -12.13 -14.72 -9.65
C ALA A 102 -12.96 -15.35 -10.77
N ILE A 103 -12.92 -14.78 -11.97
CA ILE A 103 -13.57 -15.32 -13.16
C ILE A 103 -12.99 -16.70 -13.52
N THR A 104 -11.66 -16.82 -13.50
CA THR A 104 -10.99 -18.09 -13.86
C THR A 104 -11.20 -19.18 -12.81
N ARG A 105 -11.38 -18.86 -11.53
CA ARG A 105 -11.76 -19.85 -10.49
C ARG A 105 -13.11 -20.52 -10.78
N GLY A 106 -14.03 -19.82 -11.43
CA GLY A 106 -15.26 -20.44 -11.95
C GLY A 106 -14.99 -21.41 -13.10
N TRP A 107 -13.88 -21.24 -13.81
CA TRP A 107 -13.42 -22.13 -14.90
C TRP A 107 -12.47 -23.23 -14.40
N ASP A 108 -11.77 -23.05 -13.28
CA ASP A 108 -10.99 -24.11 -12.61
C ASP A 108 -11.89 -25.29 -12.17
N GLY A 109 -13.19 -25.02 -11.90
CA GLY A 109 -14.19 -26.08 -11.72
C GLY A 109 -14.51 -26.87 -13.02
N ASN A 110 -14.01 -26.39 -14.16
CA ASN A 110 -14.11 -27.04 -15.48
C ASN A 110 -12.80 -27.70 -15.93
N ALA A 111 -11.71 -27.64 -15.15
CA ALA A 111 -10.58 -28.50 -15.36
C ALA A 111 -11.08 -29.96 -15.17
N HIS A 112 -11.22 -30.68 -16.26
CA HIS A 112 -11.72 -32.04 -16.22
C HIS A 112 -10.88 -32.94 -17.11
N LEU A 113 -10.86 -34.20 -16.76
CA LEU A 113 -10.35 -35.26 -17.63
C LEU A 113 -11.51 -35.85 -18.39
N SER A 114 -11.47 -35.75 -19.69
CA SER A 114 -12.40 -36.48 -20.57
C SER A 114 -11.85 -37.88 -20.84
N VAL A 115 -12.46 -38.85 -20.20
CA VAL A 115 -12.07 -40.26 -20.35
C VAL A 115 -13.00 -40.91 -21.37
N PHE A 116 -12.50 -41.08 -22.57
CA PHE A 116 -13.21 -41.78 -23.66
C PHE A 116 -13.12 -43.28 -23.45
N LEU A 117 -14.27 -43.93 -23.52
CA LEU A 117 -14.36 -45.38 -23.37
C LEU A 117 -14.44 -46.05 -24.74
N THR A 118 -14.07 -47.31 -24.78
CA THR A 118 -14.24 -48.11 -25.99
C THR A 118 -15.73 -48.33 -26.33
N MET A 119 -16.05 -48.48 -27.60
CA MET A 119 -17.43 -48.55 -28.11
C MET A 119 -18.25 -49.74 -27.58
N ASP A 120 -17.60 -50.74 -27.04
CA ASP A 120 -18.19 -52.00 -26.54
C ASP A 120 -18.56 -51.92 -25.04
N VAL A 121 -18.25 -50.81 -24.36
CA VAL A 121 -18.56 -50.65 -22.92
C VAL A 121 -20.04 -50.33 -22.74
N GLU A 122 -20.77 -51.26 -22.12
CA GLU A 122 -22.18 -51.08 -21.78
C GLU A 122 -22.41 -49.95 -20.76
N GLU A 123 -23.58 -49.30 -20.84
CA GLU A 123 -23.93 -48.20 -19.92
C GLU A 123 -23.88 -48.58 -18.44
N SER A 124 -24.23 -49.84 -18.11
CA SER A 124 -24.13 -50.38 -16.75
C SER A 124 -22.69 -50.27 -16.25
N ARG A 125 -21.74 -50.67 -17.08
CA ARG A 125 -20.30 -50.64 -16.76
C ARG A 125 -19.77 -49.21 -16.70
N GLN A 126 -20.25 -48.31 -17.56
CA GLN A 126 -19.88 -46.86 -17.48
C GLN A 126 -20.24 -46.26 -16.14
N ARG A 127 -21.44 -46.55 -15.62
CA ARG A 127 -21.90 -46.05 -14.31
C ARG A 127 -21.13 -46.69 -13.15
N ASP A 128 -20.73 -47.93 -13.27
CA ASP A 128 -19.92 -48.62 -12.27
C ASP A 128 -18.50 -48.03 -12.22
N LEU A 129 -17.88 -47.80 -13.37
CA LEU A 129 -16.58 -47.13 -13.48
C LEU A 129 -16.65 -45.72 -12.87
N ALA A 130 -17.67 -44.95 -13.21
CA ALA A 130 -17.84 -43.61 -12.67
C ALA A 130 -17.91 -43.63 -11.15
N ARG A 131 -18.68 -44.54 -10.53
CA ARG A 131 -18.77 -44.71 -9.07
C ARG A 131 -17.46 -45.17 -8.44
N GLN A 132 -16.72 -46.07 -9.10
CA GLN A 132 -15.41 -46.51 -8.64
C GLN A 132 -14.41 -45.38 -8.64
N TRP A 133 -14.42 -44.54 -9.68
CA TRP A 133 -13.52 -43.41 -9.80
C TRP A 133 -13.85 -42.29 -8.79
N GLU A 134 -15.14 -42.05 -8.48
CA GLU A 134 -15.51 -41.09 -7.42
C GLU A 134 -14.97 -41.46 -6.02
N ALA A 135 -14.68 -42.76 -5.81
CA ALA A 135 -14.08 -43.23 -4.55
C ALA A 135 -12.54 -43.10 -4.52
N LEU A 136 -11.90 -42.72 -5.64
CA LEU A 136 -10.45 -42.48 -5.70
C LEU A 136 -10.09 -41.15 -5.09
N ASP A 137 -8.89 -41.08 -4.49
CA ASP A 137 -8.30 -39.84 -4.02
C ASP A 137 -8.11 -38.85 -5.18
N HIS A 138 -8.33 -37.60 -4.92
CA HIS A 138 -8.20 -36.49 -5.88
C HIS A 138 -9.28 -36.38 -6.94
N ILE A 139 -10.42 -37.09 -6.80
CA ILE A 139 -11.61 -36.92 -7.64
C ILE A 139 -12.75 -36.35 -6.81
N GLN A 140 -13.28 -35.20 -7.23
CA GLN A 140 -14.40 -34.53 -6.57
C GLN A 140 -15.75 -35.12 -7.00
N ARG A 141 -15.89 -35.37 -8.30
CA ARG A 141 -17.12 -35.93 -8.91
C ARG A 141 -16.82 -36.50 -10.28
N THR A 142 -17.74 -37.34 -10.77
CA THR A 142 -17.75 -37.85 -12.15
C THR A 142 -19.09 -37.53 -12.83
N LYS A 143 -19.09 -37.39 -14.15
CA LYS A 143 -20.30 -37.24 -14.97
C LYS A 143 -20.21 -38.21 -16.15
N VAL A 144 -21.11 -39.15 -16.22
CA VAL A 144 -21.22 -40.05 -17.38
C VAL A 144 -21.98 -39.33 -18.49
N ILE A 145 -21.44 -39.32 -19.69
CA ILE A 145 -22.07 -38.80 -20.91
C ILE A 145 -22.23 -40.00 -21.87
N THR A 146 -23.48 -40.41 -22.12
CA THR A 146 -23.76 -41.48 -23.04
C THR A 146 -23.50 -41.04 -24.48
N ARG A 147 -23.43 -42.02 -25.41
CA ARG A 147 -23.23 -41.76 -26.85
C ARG A 147 -24.32 -40.85 -27.44
N GLU A 148 -25.57 -41.03 -26.99
CA GLU A 148 -26.72 -40.25 -27.41
C GLU A 148 -26.63 -38.80 -26.88
N GLN A 149 -26.22 -38.65 -25.63
CA GLN A 149 -26.01 -37.34 -25.04
C GLN A 149 -24.84 -36.60 -25.68
N ALA A 150 -23.72 -37.31 -25.95
CA ALA A 150 -22.57 -36.74 -26.63
C ALA A 150 -22.94 -36.25 -28.04
N LEU A 151 -23.75 -37.01 -28.77
CA LEU A 151 -24.24 -36.64 -30.09
C LEU A 151 -25.13 -35.39 -30.02
N ALA A 152 -26.10 -35.37 -29.09
CA ALA A 152 -26.99 -34.21 -28.92
C ALA A 152 -26.23 -32.93 -28.53
N GLU A 153 -25.25 -33.03 -27.62
CA GLU A 153 -24.44 -31.93 -27.21
C GLU A 153 -23.52 -31.43 -28.35
N PHE A 154 -22.94 -32.35 -29.11
CA PHE A 154 -22.14 -32.02 -30.29
C PHE A 154 -22.95 -31.32 -31.37
N GLN A 155 -24.16 -31.80 -31.67
CA GLN A 155 -25.08 -31.20 -32.64
C GLN A 155 -25.46 -29.77 -32.24
N ALA A 156 -25.73 -29.55 -30.95
CA ALA A 156 -26.11 -28.24 -30.42
C ALA A 156 -24.94 -27.21 -30.46
N LEU A 157 -23.69 -27.65 -30.22
CA LEU A 157 -22.55 -26.75 -30.02
C LEU A 157 -21.66 -26.62 -31.27
N SER A 158 -21.56 -27.65 -32.13
CA SER A 158 -20.59 -27.66 -33.23
C SER A 158 -21.04 -26.96 -34.51
N GLY A 159 -22.35 -26.74 -34.68
CA GLY A 159 -22.93 -26.27 -35.95
C GLY A 159 -22.86 -27.30 -37.12
N PHE A 160 -22.38 -28.54 -36.85
CA PHE A 160 -22.29 -29.62 -37.83
C PHE A 160 -23.40 -30.66 -37.66
N GLY A 161 -24.54 -30.32 -37.04
CA GLY A 161 -25.64 -31.20 -36.77
C GLY A 161 -26.12 -31.99 -37.99
N ASP A 162 -26.34 -31.31 -39.12
CA ASP A 162 -26.83 -31.87 -40.37
C ASP A 162 -25.88 -32.93 -40.97
N VAL A 163 -24.55 -32.80 -40.72
CA VAL A 163 -23.56 -33.76 -41.26
C VAL A 163 -23.59 -35.07 -40.47
N LEU A 164 -23.83 -35.03 -39.16
CA LEU A 164 -23.91 -36.21 -38.31
C LEU A 164 -25.21 -36.97 -38.46
N GLU A 165 -26.32 -36.31 -38.80
CA GLU A 165 -27.59 -36.98 -39.14
C GLU A 165 -27.49 -37.81 -40.40
N ALA A 166 -26.57 -37.49 -41.33
CA ALA A 166 -26.32 -38.23 -42.54
C ALA A 166 -25.51 -39.54 -42.32
N LEU A 167 -24.98 -39.78 -41.13
CA LEU A 167 -24.23 -41.00 -40.81
C LEU A 167 -25.17 -42.11 -40.35
N PRO A 168 -24.94 -43.37 -40.81
CA PRO A 168 -25.81 -44.51 -40.47
C PRO A 168 -25.76 -44.89 -38.99
N ASP A 169 -24.64 -44.62 -38.31
CA ASP A 169 -24.41 -44.92 -36.90
C ASP A 169 -23.72 -43.74 -36.20
N ASN A 170 -23.98 -43.60 -34.88
CA ASN A 170 -23.31 -42.59 -34.04
C ASN A 170 -21.83 -42.93 -33.90
N PRO A 171 -20.91 -42.09 -34.43
CA PRO A 171 -19.48 -42.35 -34.37
C PRO A 171 -18.84 -41.96 -33.03
N LEU A 172 -19.59 -41.28 -32.15
CA LEU A 172 -19.03 -40.76 -30.90
C LEU A 172 -18.93 -41.85 -29.84
N PRO A 173 -17.76 -42.01 -29.16
CA PRO A 173 -17.62 -42.92 -28.05
C PRO A 173 -18.33 -42.37 -26.81
N PRO A 174 -18.76 -43.25 -25.89
CA PRO A 174 -19.20 -42.82 -24.58
C PRO A 174 -18.01 -42.26 -23.80
N LEU A 175 -18.25 -41.26 -22.92
CA LEU A 175 -17.19 -40.67 -22.13
C LEU A 175 -17.63 -40.45 -20.68
N ILE A 176 -16.65 -40.48 -19.78
CA ILE A 176 -16.81 -40.09 -18.39
C ILE A 176 -15.96 -38.85 -18.16
N VAL A 177 -16.63 -37.76 -17.79
CA VAL A 177 -15.95 -36.53 -17.38
C VAL A 177 -15.61 -36.63 -15.90
N VAL A 178 -14.32 -36.58 -15.57
CA VAL A 178 -13.80 -36.67 -14.22
C VAL A 178 -13.35 -35.25 -13.77
N PHE A 179 -13.92 -34.78 -12.68
CA PHE A 179 -13.59 -33.50 -12.09
C PHE A 179 -12.63 -33.72 -10.92
N PRO A 180 -11.35 -33.32 -11.03
CA PRO A 180 -10.39 -33.46 -9.94
C PRO A 180 -10.64 -32.44 -8.84
N ASP A 181 -10.20 -32.72 -7.63
CA ASP A 181 -10.19 -31.77 -6.49
C ASP A 181 -8.97 -30.84 -6.47
N SER A 182 -7.97 -31.15 -7.31
CA SER A 182 -6.72 -30.41 -7.42
C SER A 182 -6.38 -30.10 -8.87
N THR A 183 -5.82 -28.93 -9.11
CA THR A 183 -5.29 -28.49 -10.41
C THR A 183 -3.76 -28.65 -10.50
N ASP A 184 -3.13 -29.29 -9.50
CA ASP A 184 -1.69 -29.54 -9.51
C ASP A 184 -1.28 -30.46 -10.67
N PRO A 185 -0.34 -30.02 -11.54
CA PRO A 185 0.05 -30.76 -12.73
C PRO A 185 0.63 -32.15 -12.46
N VAL A 186 1.21 -32.38 -11.29
CA VAL A 186 1.79 -33.69 -10.93
C VAL A 186 0.66 -34.65 -10.57
N THR A 187 -0.26 -34.21 -9.74
CA THR A 187 -1.45 -34.96 -9.33
C THR A 187 -2.34 -35.31 -10.53
N LEU A 188 -2.55 -34.35 -11.43
CA LEU A 188 -3.36 -34.55 -12.64
C LEU A 188 -2.74 -35.58 -13.59
N ARG A 189 -1.43 -35.58 -13.79
CA ARG A 189 -0.73 -36.57 -14.61
C ARG A 189 -0.80 -37.98 -13.99
N ASP A 190 -0.66 -38.07 -12.69
CA ASP A 190 -0.79 -39.34 -11.99
C ASP A 190 -2.20 -39.93 -12.14
N LEU A 191 -3.21 -39.06 -12.03
CA LEU A 191 -4.60 -39.41 -12.24
C LEU A 191 -4.86 -39.81 -13.70
N GLU A 192 -4.35 -39.06 -14.68
CA GLU A 192 -4.41 -39.39 -16.11
C GLU A 192 -3.84 -40.80 -16.38
N ASN A 193 -2.63 -41.09 -15.87
CA ASN A 193 -1.98 -42.39 -16.05
C ASN A 193 -2.76 -43.53 -15.38
N ARG A 194 -3.37 -43.31 -14.23
CA ARG A 194 -4.18 -44.32 -13.52
C ARG A 194 -5.46 -44.60 -14.30
N LEU A 195 -6.17 -43.57 -14.76
CA LEU A 195 -7.41 -43.75 -15.54
C LEU A 195 -7.13 -44.33 -16.90
N ALA A 196 -6.02 -44.01 -17.56
CA ALA A 196 -5.63 -44.58 -18.85
C ALA A 196 -5.27 -46.07 -18.77
N ALA A 197 -4.89 -46.59 -17.59
CA ALA A 197 -4.56 -47.98 -17.37
C ALA A 197 -5.81 -48.86 -17.12
N GLU A 198 -7.02 -48.28 -16.97
CA GLU A 198 -8.24 -49.01 -16.68
C GLU A 198 -8.79 -49.75 -17.92
N PRO A 199 -9.25 -50.99 -17.76
CA PRO A 199 -9.83 -51.75 -18.87
C PRO A 199 -11.12 -51.12 -19.39
N GLY A 200 -11.17 -50.87 -20.71
CA GLY A 200 -12.30 -50.24 -21.39
C GLY A 200 -12.11 -48.73 -21.59
N VAL A 201 -11.00 -48.18 -21.19
CA VAL A 201 -10.59 -46.81 -21.52
C VAL A 201 -9.79 -46.83 -22.83
N ASP A 202 -10.19 -46.00 -23.79
CA ASP A 202 -9.53 -45.83 -25.07
C ASP A 202 -8.54 -44.68 -25.04
N LEU A 203 -8.99 -43.52 -24.52
CA LEU A 203 -8.19 -42.28 -24.44
C LEU A 203 -8.57 -41.48 -23.21
N VAL A 204 -7.57 -40.95 -22.51
CA VAL A 204 -7.77 -39.91 -21.49
C VAL A 204 -7.23 -38.60 -22.04
N GLN A 205 -8.11 -37.63 -22.17
CA GLN A 205 -7.74 -36.31 -22.64
C GLN A 205 -7.78 -35.35 -21.44
N LEU A 206 -6.63 -34.86 -21.10
CA LEU A 206 -6.47 -33.86 -20.04
C LEU A 206 -6.56 -32.46 -20.67
N ASP A 207 -7.68 -31.78 -20.49
CA ASP A 207 -7.90 -30.44 -21.05
C ASP A 207 -7.41 -29.35 -20.07
N VAL A 208 -6.14 -29.40 -19.71
CA VAL A 208 -5.52 -28.42 -18.81
C VAL A 208 -4.48 -27.54 -19.50
N GLU A 209 -4.21 -27.72 -20.79
CA GLU A 209 -3.18 -26.93 -21.45
C GLU A 209 -3.53 -25.43 -21.47
N TRP A 210 -4.78 -25.11 -21.71
CA TRP A 210 -5.27 -23.73 -21.67
C TRP A 210 -5.27 -23.16 -20.23
N VAL A 211 -5.63 -23.96 -19.21
CA VAL A 211 -5.58 -23.58 -17.80
C VAL A 211 -4.15 -23.26 -17.38
N ARG A 212 -3.21 -24.11 -17.81
CA ARG A 212 -1.78 -23.89 -17.56
C ARG A 212 -1.27 -22.61 -18.22
N ARG A 213 -1.68 -22.34 -19.47
CA ARG A 213 -1.32 -21.10 -20.18
C ARG A 213 -1.91 -19.89 -19.48
N LEU A 214 -3.14 -19.97 -19.00
CA LEU A 214 -3.82 -18.91 -18.28
C LEU A 214 -3.15 -18.64 -16.94
N HIS A 215 -2.81 -19.68 -16.16
CA HIS A 215 -2.06 -19.51 -14.91
C HIS A 215 -0.69 -18.85 -15.16
N ALA A 216 0.02 -19.24 -16.21
CA ALA A 216 1.29 -18.62 -16.59
C ALA A 216 1.13 -17.13 -16.96
N LEU A 217 0.03 -16.75 -17.62
CA LEU A 217 -0.28 -15.34 -17.92
C LEU A 217 -0.59 -14.54 -16.65
N ILE A 218 -1.35 -15.13 -15.72
CA ILE A 218 -1.67 -14.51 -14.43
C ILE A 218 -0.38 -14.31 -13.61
N GLU A 219 0.48 -15.33 -13.54
CA GLU A 219 1.78 -15.22 -12.84
C GLU A 219 2.69 -14.16 -13.47
N LEU A 220 2.72 -14.10 -14.81
CA LEU A 220 3.45 -13.04 -15.50
C LEU A 220 2.89 -11.66 -15.15
N GLY A 221 1.55 -11.51 -15.12
CA GLY A 221 0.87 -10.29 -14.70
C GLY A 221 1.27 -9.87 -13.28
N GLU A 222 1.31 -10.79 -12.32
CA GLU A 222 1.77 -10.52 -10.95
C GLU A 222 3.20 -10.00 -10.88
N ARG A 223 4.10 -10.62 -11.63
CA ARG A 223 5.50 -10.19 -11.68
C ARG A 223 5.63 -8.80 -12.27
N LEU A 224 4.89 -8.51 -13.34
CA LEU A 224 4.86 -7.17 -13.96
C LEU A 224 4.29 -6.11 -13.00
N ILE A 225 3.17 -6.39 -12.34
CA ILE A 225 2.56 -5.49 -11.36
C ILE A 225 3.52 -5.26 -10.18
N SER A 226 4.20 -6.28 -9.69
CA SER A 226 5.18 -6.17 -8.61
C SER A 226 6.38 -5.30 -9.00
N ALA A 227 6.92 -5.50 -10.21
CA ALA A 227 8.00 -4.68 -10.74
C ALA A 227 7.57 -3.22 -10.91
N LEU A 228 6.37 -2.98 -11.44
CA LEU A 228 5.79 -1.65 -11.60
C LEU A 228 5.56 -0.97 -10.24
N THR A 229 5.04 -1.71 -9.27
CA THR A 229 4.82 -1.23 -7.89
C THR A 229 6.14 -0.78 -7.28
N LEU A 230 7.20 -1.57 -7.42
CA LEU A 230 8.53 -1.22 -6.90
C LEU A 230 9.08 0.04 -7.57
N ALA A 231 8.97 0.13 -8.89
CA ALA A 231 9.44 1.30 -9.64
C ALA A 231 8.69 2.57 -9.25
N LEU A 232 7.36 2.49 -9.15
CA LEU A 232 6.53 3.64 -8.79
C LEU A 232 6.65 4.00 -7.31
N ALA A 233 6.84 3.02 -6.40
CA ALA A 233 7.18 3.28 -5.01
C ALA A 233 8.51 4.05 -4.89
N ALA A 234 9.53 3.68 -5.64
CA ALA A 234 10.78 4.43 -5.70
C ALA A 234 10.56 5.86 -6.24
N ALA A 235 9.74 6.02 -7.28
CA ALA A 235 9.38 7.33 -7.81
C ALA A 235 8.67 8.20 -6.76
N VAL A 236 7.71 7.65 -6.00
CA VAL A 236 7.04 8.33 -4.89
C VAL A 236 8.04 8.81 -3.84
N VAL A 237 8.97 7.94 -3.44
CA VAL A 237 10.04 8.31 -2.49
C VAL A 237 10.85 9.49 -3.03
N LEU A 238 11.26 9.44 -4.31
CA LEU A 238 12.02 10.52 -4.95
C LEU A 238 11.24 11.84 -5.01
N VAL A 239 9.94 11.79 -5.32
CA VAL A 239 9.06 12.97 -5.33
C VAL A 239 9.00 13.60 -3.93
N VAL A 240 8.79 12.77 -2.90
CA VAL A 240 8.76 13.25 -1.50
C VAL A 240 10.12 13.82 -1.08
N VAL A 241 11.23 13.14 -1.41
CA VAL A 241 12.59 13.64 -1.14
C VAL A 241 12.77 15.03 -1.73
N ASN A 242 12.41 15.21 -3.00
CA ASN A 242 12.54 16.49 -3.68
C ASN A 242 11.64 17.58 -3.05
N THR A 243 10.39 17.23 -2.74
CA THR A 243 9.44 18.18 -2.12
C THR A 243 9.91 18.62 -0.73
N ILE A 244 10.37 17.67 0.09
CA ILE A 244 10.89 17.97 1.44
C ILE A 244 12.20 18.77 1.35
N ARG A 245 13.10 18.47 0.41
CA ARG A 245 14.31 19.26 0.16
C ARG A 245 13.99 20.71 -0.12
N LEU A 246 13.08 20.98 -1.04
CA LEU A 246 12.63 22.34 -1.34
C LEU A 246 12.00 23.02 -0.12
N GLY A 247 11.25 22.25 0.70
CA GLY A 247 10.69 22.74 1.96
C GLY A 247 11.74 23.09 3.01
N ILE A 248 12.85 22.36 3.08
CA ILE A 248 13.99 22.66 3.95
C ILE A 248 14.70 23.92 3.46
N GLU A 249 14.98 24.02 2.16
CA GLU A 249 15.67 25.16 1.56
C GLU A 249 14.88 26.46 1.74
N SER A 250 13.57 26.44 1.55
CA SER A 250 12.70 27.60 1.75
C SER A 250 12.66 28.11 3.21
N ARG A 251 13.15 27.34 4.18
CA ARG A 251 13.16 27.65 5.62
C ARG A 251 14.55 27.62 6.24
N ARG A 252 15.56 27.69 5.41
CA ARG A 252 16.95 27.62 5.85
C ARG A 252 17.25 28.58 6.98
N ASP A 253 16.81 29.82 6.85
CA ASP A 253 17.07 30.89 7.85
C ASP A 253 16.36 30.57 9.18
N GLU A 254 15.14 30.10 9.17
CA GLU A 254 14.42 29.68 10.40
C GLU A 254 15.17 28.53 11.10
N ILE A 255 15.65 27.55 10.34
CA ILE A 255 16.39 26.39 10.85
C ILE A 255 17.71 26.85 11.49
N VAL A 256 18.44 27.74 10.84
CA VAL A 256 19.69 28.30 11.37
C VAL A 256 19.46 29.02 12.70
N VAL A 257 18.43 29.85 12.80
CA VAL A 257 18.07 30.55 14.05
C VAL A 257 17.76 29.54 15.17
N VAL A 258 16.96 28.51 14.88
CA VAL A 258 16.64 27.46 15.85
C VAL A 258 17.88 26.72 16.33
N LYS A 259 18.83 26.41 15.43
CA LYS A 259 20.11 25.77 15.78
C LYS A 259 20.99 26.66 16.65
N ILE A 260 21.09 27.99 16.36
CA ILE A 260 21.87 28.94 17.15
C ILE A 260 21.34 29.06 18.60
N VAL A 261 20.01 29.00 18.79
CA VAL A 261 19.37 29.01 20.11
C VAL A 261 19.50 27.68 20.85
N GLY A 262 20.07 26.62 20.21
CA GLY A 262 20.32 25.30 20.83
C GLY A 262 19.28 24.25 20.53
N GLY A 263 18.48 24.43 19.49
CA GLY A 263 17.52 23.42 19.02
C GLY A 263 18.23 22.15 18.55
N THR A 264 17.75 20.96 19.01
CA THR A 264 18.32 19.69 18.61
C THR A 264 17.87 19.30 17.19
N ASP A 265 18.70 18.54 16.48
CA ASP A 265 18.36 18.00 15.13
C ASP A 265 17.05 17.23 15.15
N GLY A 266 16.78 16.48 16.21
CA GLY A 266 15.53 15.74 16.37
C GLY A 266 14.30 16.65 16.40
N PHE A 267 14.40 17.84 16.96
CA PHE A 267 13.32 18.83 16.98
C PHE A 267 13.06 19.38 15.57
N VAL A 268 14.11 19.68 14.82
CA VAL A 268 14.02 20.22 13.44
C VAL A 268 13.50 19.15 12.47
N ARG A 269 13.87 17.88 12.65
CA ARG A 269 13.49 16.76 11.75
C ARG A 269 12.00 16.41 11.82
N ARG A 270 11.41 16.44 13.01
CA ARG A 270 10.04 15.95 13.25
C ARG A 270 8.98 16.55 12.33
N PRO A 271 8.86 17.87 12.15
CA PRO A 271 7.82 18.45 11.29
C PRO A 271 7.89 17.95 9.83
N PHE A 272 9.10 17.76 9.30
CA PHE A 272 9.29 17.28 7.93
C PHE A 272 8.89 15.80 7.77
N LEU A 273 9.15 14.96 8.78
CA LEU A 273 8.71 13.56 8.78
C LEU A 273 7.18 13.45 8.77
N TYR A 274 6.49 14.27 9.58
CA TYR A 274 5.03 14.32 9.56
C TYR A 274 4.49 14.84 8.22
N THR A 275 5.13 15.86 7.64
CA THR A 275 4.73 16.37 6.33
C THR A 275 4.86 15.29 5.25
N GLY A 276 5.98 14.54 5.23
CA GLY A 276 6.17 13.43 4.31
C GLY A 276 5.15 12.32 4.48
N PHE A 277 4.85 11.93 5.74
CA PHE A 277 3.80 10.97 6.04
C PHE A 277 2.42 11.47 5.55
N CYS A 278 2.07 12.73 5.80
CA CYS A 278 0.81 13.32 5.35
C CYS A 278 0.70 13.36 3.82
N PHE A 279 1.77 13.67 3.10
CA PHE A 279 1.79 13.62 1.64
C PHE A 279 1.57 12.19 1.12
N GLY A 280 2.30 11.22 1.67
CA GLY A 280 2.13 9.82 1.31
C GLY A 280 0.72 9.33 1.64
N PHE A 281 0.27 9.47 2.88
CA PHE A 281 -1.04 9.04 3.34
C PHE A 281 -2.19 9.69 2.56
N GLY A 282 -2.11 11.01 2.35
CA GLY A 282 -3.07 11.75 1.54
C GLY A 282 -3.10 11.26 0.09
N GLY A 283 -1.91 11.01 -0.51
CA GLY A 283 -1.78 10.42 -1.84
C GLY A 283 -2.41 9.03 -1.93
N GLY A 284 -2.16 8.17 -0.92
CA GLY A 284 -2.78 6.85 -0.83
C GLY A 284 -4.30 6.88 -0.69
N LEU A 285 -4.86 7.82 0.09
CA LEU A 285 -6.31 8.01 0.18
C LEU A 285 -6.91 8.42 -1.16
N VAL A 286 -6.29 9.37 -1.84
CA VAL A 286 -6.76 9.80 -3.17
C VAL A 286 -6.61 8.67 -4.18
N ALA A 287 -5.54 7.85 -4.11
CA ALA A 287 -5.37 6.66 -4.95
C ALA A 287 -6.52 5.66 -4.78
N VAL A 288 -6.92 5.38 -3.52
CA VAL A 288 -8.09 4.52 -3.22
C VAL A 288 -9.34 5.09 -3.89
N VAL A 289 -9.61 6.39 -3.75
CA VAL A 289 -10.76 7.04 -4.37
C VAL A 289 -10.71 6.93 -5.90
N LEU A 290 -9.55 7.14 -6.51
CA LEU A 290 -9.37 7.03 -7.97
C LEU A 290 -9.66 5.60 -8.46
N VAL A 291 -9.09 4.58 -7.80
CA VAL A 291 -9.31 3.18 -8.17
C VAL A 291 -10.78 2.80 -7.98
N GLN A 292 -11.38 3.16 -6.85
CA GLN A 292 -12.78 2.82 -6.58
C GLN A 292 -13.74 3.51 -7.56
N THR A 293 -13.46 4.76 -7.92
CA THR A 293 -14.25 5.49 -8.92
C THR A 293 -14.11 4.87 -10.31
N ALA A 294 -12.89 4.46 -10.68
CA ALA A 294 -12.65 3.77 -11.94
C ALA A 294 -13.39 2.43 -12.00
N LEU A 295 -13.33 1.62 -10.94
CA LEU A 295 -14.05 0.35 -10.84
C LEU A 295 -15.57 0.54 -10.91
N TRP A 296 -16.10 1.56 -10.22
CA TRP A 296 -17.51 1.87 -10.29
C TRP A 296 -17.94 2.30 -11.71
N TRP A 297 -17.13 3.09 -12.39
CA TRP A 297 -17.42 3.54 -13.75
C TRP A 297 -17.33 2.41 -14.78
N LEU A 298 -16.38 1.46 -14.60
CA LEU A 298 -16.23 0.30 -15.48
C LEU A 298 -17.21 -0.84 -15.16
N GLY A 299 -17.77 -0.88 -13.96
CA GLY A 299 -18.62 -1.98 -13.48
C GLY A 299 -19.81 -2.24 -14.41
N GLY A 300 -20.57 -1.22 -14.78
CA GLY A 300 -21.72 -1.38 -15.65
C GLY A 300 -21.40 -2.05 -17.00
N PRO A 301 -20.45 -1.52 -17.80
CA PRO A 301 -20.06 -2.14 -19.06
C PRO A 301 -19.48 -3.57 -18.92
N ILE A 302 -18.77 -3.84 -17.82
CA ILE A 302 -18.20 -5.17 -17.58
C ILE A 302 -19.30 -6.18 -17.18
N ASP A 303 -20.22 -5.77 -16.31
CA ASP A 303 -21.35 -6.63 -15.91
C ASP A 303 -22.25 -6.97 -17.12
N GLU A 304 -22.46 -6.02 -18.05
CA GLU A 304 -23.18 -6.26 -19.30
C GLU A 304 -22.44 -7.28 -20.20
N LEU A 305 -21.11 -7.15 -20.30
CA LEU A 305 -20.28 -8.13 -21.01
C LEU A 305 -20.35 -9.52 -20.36
N LEU A 306 -20.23 -9.62 -19.05
CA LEU A 306 -20.28 -10.89 -18.32
C LEU A 306 -21.64 -11.58 -18.46
N ALA A 307 -22.72 -10.80 -18.50
CA ALA A 307 -24.08 -11.32 -18.73
C ALA A 307 -24.22 -11.97 -20.12
N LEU A 308 -23.55 -11.44 -21.16
CA LEU A 308 -23.53 -12.04 -22.49
C LEU A 308 -22.82 -13.42 -22.54
N TYR A 309 -21.96 -13.70 -21.56
CA TYR A 309 -21.25 -14.97 -21.40
C TYR A 309 -21.91 -15.88 -20.35
N GLU A 310 -23.17 -15.62 -19.97
CA GLU A 310 -23.92 -16.37 -18.94
C GLU A 310 -23.16 -16.53 -17.62
N SER A 311 -22.26 -15.59 -17.32
CA SER A 311 -21.47 -15.59 -16.09
C SER A 311 -22.25 -14.89 -14.98
N GLU A 312 -22.52 -15.58 -13.87
CA GLU A 312 -23.15 -15.00 -12.67
C GLU A 312 -22.18 -14.10 -11.87
N GLN A 313 -20.95 -13.93 -12.32
CA GLN A 313 -19.93 -13.16 -11.63
C GLN A 313 -20.05 -11.69 -11.95
N SER A 314 -19.92 -10.84 -10.94
CA SER A 314 -19.85 -9.39 -11.05
C SER A 314 -18.46 -8.87 -10.69
N LEU A 315 -18.14 -7.68 -11.17
CA LEU A 315 -16.86 -7.03 -10.83
C LEU A 315 -16.77 -6.78 -9.33
N THR A 316 -15.79 -7.39 -8.68
CA THR A 316 -15.56 -7.19 -7.25
C THR A 316 -14.81 -5.88 -7.02
N SER A 317 -15.31 -5.06 -6.14
CA SER A 317 -14.62 -3.84 -5.70
C SER A 317 -13.37 -4.16 -4.88
N MET A 318 -12.56 -3.13 -4.61
CA MET A 318 -11.35 -3.26 -3.80
C MET A 318 -11.64 -3.89 -2.44
N ALA A 319 -10.85 -4.87 -2.03
CA ALA A 319 -10.99 -5.52 -0.73
C ALA A 319 -10.91 -4.49 0.42
N ALA A 320 -11.71 -4.67 1.47
CA ALA A 320 -11.76 -3.75 2.61
C ALA A 320 -10.38 -3.57 3.29
N SER A 321 -9.55 -4.61 3.31
CA SER A 321 -8.16 -4.54 3.79
C SER A 321 -7.30 -3.59 2.96
N SER A 322 -7.45 -3.59 1.64
CA SER A 322 -6.69 -2.75 0.72
C SER A 322 -7.03 -1.26 0.86
N LEU A 323 -8.25 -0.92 1.29
CA LEU A 323 -8.65 0.46 1.60
C LEU A 323 -7.82 1.08 2.73
N ILE A 324 -7.29 0.26 3.64
CA ILE A 324 -6.44 0.70 4.75
C ILE A 324 -4.95 0.50 4.42
N ILE A 325 -4.62 -0.64 3.81
CA ILE A 325 -3.21 -1.01 3.53
C ILE A 325 -2.58 -0.01 2.56
N LEU A 326 -3.28 0.39 1.49
CA LEU A 326 -2.72 1.29 0.48
C LEU A 326 -2.37 2.69 1.03
N PRO A 327 -3.25 3.40 1.79
CA PRO A 327 -2.88 4.66 2.42
C PRO A 327 -1.76 4.53 3.46
N MET A 328 -1.75 3.45 4.25
CA MET A 328 -0.71 3.21 5.24
C MET A 328 0.64 2.94 4.57
N PHE A 329 0.68 2.08 3.56
CA PHE A 329 1.87 1.81 2.77
C PHE A 329 2.43 3.09 2.12
N SER A 330 1.55 3.87 1.50
CA SER A 330 1.89 5.17 0.92
C SER A 330 2.42 6.16 1.97
N GLY A 331 1.81 6.20 3.15
CA GLY A 331 2.29 7.00 4.29
C GLY A 331 3.70 6.60 4.74
N ILE A 332 4.00 5.29 4.78
CA ILE A 332 5.34 4.78 5.09
C ILE A 332 6.35 5.19 4.01
N LEU A 333 5.99 5.11 2.73
CA LEU A 333 6.85 5.58 1.63
C LEU A 333 7.14 7.09 1.76
N GLY A 334 6.11 7.89 2.09
CA GLY A 334 6.25 9.31 2.34
C GLY A 334 7.17 9.61 3.54
N LEU A 335 7.04 8.84 4.62
CA LEU A 335 7.91 8.93 5.79
C LEU A 335 9.36 8.59 5.45
N LEU A 336 9.58 7.51 4.68
CA LEU A 336 10.92 7.10 4.21
C LEU A 336 11.55 8.18 3.33
N GLY A 337 10.79 8.75 2.40
CA GLY A 337 11.26 9.85 1.55
C GLY A 337 11.67 11.08 2.37
N ALA A 338 10.84 11.47 3.34
CA ALA A 338 11.16 12.59 4.24
C ALA A 338 12.39 12.28 5.10
N TRP A 339 12.53 11.06 5.61
CA TRP A 339 13.69 10.64 6.39
C TRP A 339 14.99 10.72 5.58
N LEU A 340 14.98 10.24 4.34
CA LEU A 340 16.12 10.34 3.43
C LEU A 340 16.48 11.80 3.09
N ALA A 341 15.46 12.63 2.83
CA ALA A 341 15.66 14.04 2.51
C ALA A 341 16.32 14.80 3.68
N VAL A 342 15.77 14.63 4.87
CA VAL A 342 16.25 15.30 6.08
C VAL A 342 17.64 14.81 6.46
N GLY A 343 17.88 13.48 6.39
CA GLY A 343 19.19 12.90 6.73
C GLY A 343 20.33 13.42 5.86
N ARG A 344 20.06 13.69 4.58
CA ARG A 344 21.08 14.18 3.64
C ARG A 344 21.32 15.68 3.68
N HIS A 345 20.27 16.48 3.92
CA HIS A 345 20.35 17.94 3.73
C HIS A 345 20.46 18.72 5.03
N LEU A 346 20.18 18.12 6.19
CA LEU A 346 20.33 18.83 7.47
C LEU A 346 21.80 19.00 7.88
N GLY A 347 22.67 18.05 7.47
CA GLY A 347 24.12 18.17 7.69
C GLY A 347 24.79 19.29 6.90
N ASP A 348 24.21 19.66 5.74
CA ASP A 348 24.74 20.73 4.89
C ASP A 348 24.44 22.15 5.43
N ILE A 349 23.57 22.26 6.45
CA ILE A 349 23.14 23.53 7.07
C ILE A 349 23.90 23.80 8.39
N GLU A 350 24.88 22.99 8.76
CA GLU A 350 25.69 23.25 9.93
C GLU A 350 26.54 24.53 9.70
N PRO A 351 26.40 25.56 10.55
CA PRO A 351 27.30 26.72 10.47
C PRO A 351 28.69 26.23 10.80
N ASN A 352 29.61 26.28 9.84
CA ASN A 352 31.05 26.14 10.10
C ASN A 352 31.47 27.33 10.96
N PHE A 353 31.62 27.12 12.26
CA PHE A 353 32.27 28.06 13.20
C PHE A 353 33.75 27.77 13.23
#